data_1f51dede19ce1c070affc5833c58ac2a
#
_entry.id   1f51dede19ce1c070affc5833c58ac2a
#
_cell.length_a   1.000
_cell.length_b   1.000
_cell.length_c   1.000
_cell.angle_alpha   90.00
_cell.angle_beta   90.00
_cell.angle_gamma   90.00
#
_symmetry.space_group_name_H-M   'P 1'
#
loop_
_entity.id
_entity.type
_entity.pdbx_description
1 polymer ?
#
loop_
_entity_poly.entity_id
_entity_poly.type
_entity_poly.pdbx_seq_one_letter_code
_entity_poly.pdbx_strand_id
1 'polypeptide(L)'
;MPSESGGTGPPSGLPRNQTGWRNSIRRYGSLSIGLHWLMLVLLATVYASIELREFFPKGSDPREALKLWHYMLGLSVLVLVLLRLAVYMIGPVPRIEPEPAAWQKLLAKLMHFALYVLMIGMPLAGWLILSAEGKPVPFFGLELPALVGENKDLAKVADEIHETAGVVGYWLIGLHAAAALFHHYIARDNTLRRMLPLRD
;
A
#
# COMPACT_ATOMS: atom_id res chain seq x y z
N MET A 1 17.75 -34.26 61.67
CA MET A 1 17.23 -33.01 61.03
C MET A 1 17.76 -32.93 59.67
N PRO A 2 16.98 -33.13 58.59
CA PRO A 2 17.40 -32.88 57.23
C PRO A 2 16.90 -31.51 56.87
N SER A 3 17.80 -30.69 56.29
CA SER A 3 17.54 -29.37 55.71
C SER A 3 16.99 -29.54 54.31
N GLU A 4 15.76 -29.14 54.08
CA GLU A 4 15.16 -29.00 52.75
C GLU A 4 15.72 -27.74 52.06
N SER A 5 16.52 -27.93 51.03
CA SER A 5 16.90 -26.88 50.06
C SER A 5 15.81 -26.75 49.01
N GLY A 6 14.87 -25.84 49.22
CA GLY A 6 13.88 -25.45 48.22
C GLY A 6 14.53 -24.72 47.06
N GLY A 7 14.80 -25.41 45.97
CA GLY A 7 15.19 -24.81 44.70
C GLY A 7 13.97 -24.17 44.00
N THR A 8 13.82 -22.86 44.15
CA THR A 8 12.91 -22.08 43.32
C THR A 8 13.55 -21.87 41.93
N GLY A 9 13.25 -22.75 41.01
CA GLY A 9 13.56 -22.52 39.61
C GLY A 9 12.92 -21.24 39.07
N PRO A 10 13.54 -20.50 38.16
CA PRO A 10 12.94 -19.29 37.63
C PRO A 10 11.61 -19.60 36.92
N PRO A 11 10.59 -18.72 37.04
CA PRO A 11 9.31 -18.93 36.38
C PRO A 11 9.48 -19.04 34.87
N SER A 12 9.25 -20.23 34.34
CA SER A 12 9.21 -20.55 32.93
C SER A 12 7.92 -20.02 32.31
N GLY A 13 7.84 -18.72 32.07
CA GLY A 13 6.64 -18.07 31.58
C GLY A 13 6.88 -16.75 30.87
N LEU A 14 7.98 -16.63 30.11
CA LEU A 14 8.01 -15.56 29.10
C LEU A 14 7.02 -15.93 28.00
N PRO A 15 6.03 -15.07 27.68
CA PRO A 15 5.11 -15.36 26.59
C PRO A 15 5.93 -15.56 25.31
N ARG A 16 5.81 -16.77 24.72
CA ARG A 16 6.31 -17.05 23.37
C ARG A 16 5.86 -15.91 22.47
N ASN A 17 6.78 -15.37 21.70
CA ASN A 17 6.59 -14.35 20.69
C ASN A 17 5.43 -14.79 19.76
N GLN A 18 4.19 -14.48 20.14
CA GLN A 18 3.05 -14.69 19.27
C GLN A 18 3.15 -13.63 18.19
N THR A 19 3.47 -14.06 16.97
CA THR A 19 3.21 -13.30 15.76
C THR A 19 1.71 -13.07 15.65
N GLY A 20 1.22 -12.11 16.44
CA GLY A 20 -0.18 -11.75 16.49
C GLY A 20 -0.58 -11.11 15.17
N TRP A 21 -1.85 -11.26 14.78
CA TRP A 21 -2.40 -10.55 13.62
C TRP A 21 -2.41 -9.03 13.82
N ARG A 22 -2.33 -8.55 15.08
CA ARG A 22 -2.29 -7.13 15.47
C ARG A 22 -0.86 -6.60 15.57
N ASN A 23 -0.72 -5.28 15.36
CA ASN A 23 0.54 -4.57 15.60
C ASN A 23 0.91 -4.59 17.08
N SER A 24 2.21 -4.63 17.35
CA SER A 24 2.83 -4.46 18.67
C SER A 24 3.81 -3.27 18.64
N ILE A 25 4.35 -2.87 19.79
CA ILE A 25 5.37 -1.82 19.88
C ILE A 25 6.71 -2.23 19.25
N ARG A 26 6.94 -3.53 19.03
CA ARG A 26 8.19 -4.07 18.46
C ARG A 26 8.09 -4.43 16.99
N ARG A 27 6.91 -4.87 16.51
CA ARG A 27 6.70 -5.36 15.14
C ARG A 27 5.28 -5.12 14.64
N TYR A 28 5.14 -4.95 13.35
CA TYR A 28 3.82 -4.98 12.70
C TYR A 28 3.22 -6.39 12.75
N GLY A 29 1.91 -6.46 12.90
CA GLY A 29 1.17 -7.71 12.83
C GLY A 29 1.11 -8.27 11.41
N SER A 30 0.84 -9.57 11.30
CA SER A 30 0.75 -10.24 9.99
C SER A 30 -0.26 -9.60 9.05
N LEU A 31 -1.37 -9.04 9.57
CA LEU A 31 -2.35 -8.32 8.77
C LEU A 31 -1.76 -7.06 8.13
N SER A 32 -1.06 -6.22 8.90
CA SER A 32 -0.41 -4.99 8.36
C SER A 32 0.65 -5.32 7.32
N ILE A 33 1.46 -6.36 7.58
CA ILE A 33 2.50 -6.85 6.65
C ILE A 33 1.84 -7.38 5.37
N GLY A 34 0.84 -8.26 5.49
CA GLY A 34 0.14 -8.84 4.34
C GLY A 34 -0.53 -7.78 3.46
N LEU A 35 -1.24 -6.82 4.07
CA LEU A 35 -1.85 -5.70 3.34
C LEU A 35 -0.81 -4.81 2.64
N HIS A 36 0.39 -4.66 3.22
CA HIS A 36 1.47 -3.90 2.58
C HIS A 36 1.98 -4.59 1.31
N TRP A 37 2.31 -5.86 1.42
CA TRP A 37 2.84 -6.61 0.28
C TRP A 37 1.78 -6.86 -0.80
N LEU A 38 0.52 -7.07 -0.39
CA LEU A 38 -0.59 -7.15 -1.33
C LEU A 38 -0.78 -5.83 -2.10
N MET A 39 -0.65 -4.67 -1.41
CA MET A 39 -0.68 -3.36 -2.06
C MET A 39 0.44 -3.21 -3.08
N LEU A 40 1.66 -3.66 -2.78
CA LEU A 40 2.76 -3.62 -3.74
C LEU A 40 2.44 -4.43 -5.00
N VAL A 41 1.96 -5.67 -4.83
CA VAL A 41 1.59 -6.53 -5.96
C VAL A 41 0.45 -5.90 -6.77
N LEU A 42 -0.55 -5.37 -6.10
CA LEU A 42 -1.70 -4.74 -6.74
C LEU A 42 -1.28 -3.50 -7.56
N LEU A 43 -0.47 -2.60 -6.98
CA LEU A 43 0.06 -1.43 -7.70
C LEU A 43 0.92 -1.86 -8.90
N ALA A 44 1.82 -2.83 -8.73
CA ALA A 44 2.62 -3.34 -9.84
C ALA A 44 1.74 -3.88 -10.98
N THR A 45 0.65 -4.58 -10.65
CA THR A 45 -0.29 -5.10 -11.66
C THR A 45 -1.09 -3.99 -12.33
N VAL A 46 -1.51 -2.95 -11.58
CA VAL A 46 -2.21 -1.78 -12.14
C VAL A 46 -1.32 -1.05 -13.15
N TYR A 47 -0.07 -0.77 -12.80
CA TYR A 47 0.89 -0.15 -13.71
C TYR A 47 1.20 -1.06 -14.90
N ALA A 48 1.46 -2.35 -14.67
CA ALA A 48 1.71 -3.30 -15.74
C ALA A 48 0.54 -3.37 -16.74
N SER A 49 -0.71 -3.35 -16.29
CA SER A 49 -1.88 -3.42 -17.17
C SER A 49 -1.97 -2.23 -18.12
N ILE A 50 -1.60 -1.01 -17.66
CA ILE A 50 -1.68 0.19 -18.50
C ILE A 50 -0.47 0.30 -19.44
N GLU A 51 0.72 -0.13 -19.03
CA GLU A 51 1.91 -0.15 -19.87
C GLU A 51 1.83 -1.24 -20.95
N LEU A 52 1.43 -2.44 -20.56
CA LEU A 52 1.34 -3.57 -21.49
C LEU A 52 0.31 -3.37 -22.61
N ARG A 53 -0.73 -2.54 -22.40
CA ARG A 53 -1.71 -2.25 -23.43
C ARG A 53 -1.09 -1.62 -24.68
N GLU A 54 0.03 -0.90 -24.54
CA GLU A 54 0.67 -0.21 -25.66
C GLU A 54 1.32 -1.17 -26.67
N PHE A 55 1.56 -2.43 -26.28
CA PHE A 55 2.03 -3.48 -27.18
C PHE A 55 0.94 -4.05 -28.10
N PHE A 56 -0.33 -3.68 -27.89
CA PHE A 56 -1.46 -4.17 -28.64
C PHE A 56 -2.12 -3.07 -29.48
N PRO A 57 -2.61 -3.38 -30.71
CA PRO A 57 -3.28 -2.40 -31.57
C PRO A 57 -4.50 -1.77 -30.87
N LYS A 58 -4.77 -0.50 -31.19
CA LYS A 58 -5.99 0.18 -30.70
C LYS A 58 -7.23 -0.56 -31.16
N GLY A 59 -8.17 -0.80 -30.23
CA GLY A 59 -9.43 -1.53 -30.50
C GLY A 59 -9.30 -3.05 -30.51
N SER A 60 -8.12 -3.63 -30.25
CA SER A 60 -7.97 -5.09 -30.13
C SER A 60 -8.48 -5.60 -28.76
N ASP A 61 -9.03 -6.81 -28.72
CA ASP A 61 -9.53 -7.41 -27.50
C ASP A 61 -8.51 -7.44 -26.34
N PRO A 62 -7.21 -7.80 -26.55
CA PRO A 62 -6.23 -7.76 -25.49
C PRO A 62 -6.02 -6.35 -24.91
N ARG A 63 -6.03 -5.30 -25.76
CA ARG A 63 -5.88 -3.91 -25.31
C ARG A 63 -7.06 -3.47 -24.44
N GLU A 64 -8.27 -3.77 -24.89
CA GLU A 64 -9.48 -3.41 -24.14
C GLU A 64 -9.59 -4.22 -22.84
N ALA A 65 -9.20 -5.49 -22.82
CA ALA A 65 -9.12 -6.30 -21.61
C ALA A 65 -8.13 -5.71 -20.58
N LEU A 66 -6.94 -5.26 -21.01
CA LEU A 66 -5.96 -4.63 -20.13
C LEU A 66 -6.46 -3.32 -19.53
N LYS A 67 -7.21 -2.49 -20.30
CA LYS A 67 -7.88 -1.30 -19.77
C LYS A 67 -8.92 -1.66 -18.72
N LEU A 68 -9.76 -2.66 -19.00
CA LEU A 68 -10.77 -3.14 -18.07
C LEU A 68 -10.14 -3.60 -16.74
N TRP A 69 -9.06 -4.37 -16.81
CA TRP A 69 -8.30 -4.78 -15.63
C TRP A 69 -7.70 -3.58 -14.90
N HIS A 70 -7.15 -2.58 -15.62
CA HIS A 70 -6.66 -1.35 -15.01
C HIS A 70 -7.73 -0.65 -14.17
N TYR A 71 -8.96 -0.53 -14.69
CA TYR A 71 -10.07 0.12 -13.99
C TYR A 71 -10.45 -0.65 -12.71
N MET A 72 -10.67 -1.96 -12.82
CA MET A 72 -11.07 -2.79 -11.68
C MET A 72 -9.99 -2.88 -10.61
N LEU A 73 -8.74 -3.10 -11.01
CA LEU A 73 -7.61 -3.18 -10.07
C LEU A 73 -7.29 -1.81 -9.45
N GLY A 74 -7.42 -0.72 -10.22
CA GLY A 74 -7.31 0.63 -9.71
C GLY A 74 -8.32 0.92 -8.58
N LEU A 75 -9.59 0.58 -8.79
CA LEU A 75 -10.62 0.69 -7.74
C LEU A 75 -10.33 -0.25 -6.54
N SER A 76 -9.72 -1.41 -6.77
CA SER A 76 -9.28 -2.30 -5.69
C SER A 76 -8.17 -1.69 -4.84
N VAL A 77 -7.31 -0.83 -5.41
CA VAL A 77 -6.34 -0.04 -4.64
C VAL A 77 -7.05 0.86 -3.63
N LEU A 78 -8.16 1.50 -4.02
CA LEU A 78 -8.94 2.35 -3.10
C LEU A 78 -9.49 1.53 -1.92
N VAL A 79 -10.09 0.37 -2.19
CA VAL A 79 -10.61 -0.51 -1.13
C VAL A 79 -9.48 -0.95 -0.20
N LEU A 80 -8.35 -1.39 -0.77
CA LEU A 80 -7.23 -1.92 0.01
C LEU A 80 -6.54 -0.83 0.83
N VAL A 81 -6.39 0.40 0.31
CA VAL A 81 -5.77 1.50 1.06
C VAL A 81 -6.64 1.96 2.23
N LEU A 82 -7.97 1.98 2.06
CA LEU A 82 -8.90 2.31 3.14
C LEU A 82 -8.85 1.24 4.25
N LEU A 83 -8.82 -0.05 3.88
CA LEU A 83 -8.64 -1.13 4.84
C LEU A 83 -7.30 -1.02 5.57
N ARG A 84 -6.22 -0.71 4.86
CA ARG A 84 -4.89 -0.51 5.44
C ARG A 84 -4.85 0.68 6.40
N LEU A 85 -5.52 1.78 6.05
CA LEU A 85 -5.63 2.95 6.91
C LEU A 85 -6.42 2.63 8.18
N ALA A 86 -7.53 1.89 8.07
CA ALA A 86 -8.29 1.43 9.23
C ALA A 86 -7.45 0.56 10.18
N VAL A 87 -6.70 -0.41 9.64
CA VAL A 87 -5.79 -1.26 10.44
C VAL A 87 -4.68 -0.44 11.10
N TYR A 88 -4.14 0.57 10.39
CA TYR A 88 -3.14 1.48 10.94
C TYR A 88 -3.67 2.30 12.11
N MET A 89 -4.92 2.75 12.07
CA MET A 89 -5.55 3.56 13.12
C MET A 89 -5.87 2.76 14.40
N ILE A 90 -6.03 1.44 14.29
CA ILE A 90 -6.45 0.59 15.42
C ILE A 90 -5.25 0.12 16.27
N GLY A 91 -4.03 0.10 15.73
CA GLY A 91 -2.86 -0.50 16.38
C GLY A 91 -1.70 0.46 16.63
N PRO A 92 -0.79 0.14 17.55
CA PRO A 92 0.42 0.91 17.76
C PRO A 92 1.34 0.84 16.53
N VAL A 93 2.12 1.90 16.34
CA VAL A 93 3.20 1.91 15.34
C VAL A 93 4.48 1.42 16.00
N PRO A 94 5.12 0.35 15.50
CA PRO A 94 6.37 -0.16 16.05
C PRO A 94 7.50 0.88 16.02
N ARG A 95 8.35 0.87 17.02
CA ARG A 95 9.48 1.79 17.09
C ARG A 95 10.59 1.39 16.11
N ILE A 96 11.30 2.40 15.57
CA ILE A 96 12.51 2.18 14.77
C ILE A 96 13.71 2.18 15.71
N GLU A 97 14.57 1.16 15.58
CA GLU A 97 15.77 0.99 16.38
C GLU A 97 16.98 0.70 15.48
N PRO A 98 18.08 1.47 15.60
CA PRO A 98 18.21 2.70 16.38
C PRO A 98 17.29 3.83 15.89
N GLU A 99 16.97 4.79 16.80
CA GLU A 99 16.03 5.86 16.50
C GLU A 99 16.58 6.81 15.41
N PRO A 100 15.85 7.02 14.29
CA PRO A 100 16.29 7.90 13.21
C PRO A 100 16.31 9.37 13.65
N ALA A 101 17.13 10.18 12.97
CA ALA A 101 17.16 11.62 13.15
C ALA A 101 15.78 12.28 12.86
N ALA A 102 15.50 13.42 13.47
CA ALA A 102 14.22 14.11 13.34
C ALA A 102 13.84 14.43 11.89
N TRP A 103 14.80 14.83 11.06
CA TRP A 103 14.57 15.10 9.64
C TRP A 103 14.21 13.83 8.84
N GLN A 104 14.80 12.67 9.16
CA GLN A 104 14.44 11.39 8.53
C GLN A 104 13.01 10.99 8.89
N LYS A 105 12.59 11.19 10.15
CA LYS A 105 11.20 10.95 10.56
C LYS A 105 10.21 11.85 9.82
N LEU A 106 10.58 13.14 9.62
CA LEU A 106 9.75 14.07 8.85
C LEU A 106 9.63 13.62 7.39
N LEU A 107 10.75 13.30 6.73
CA LEU A 107 10.74 12.81 5.34
C LEU A 107 9.92 11.52 5.20
N ALA A 108 10.03 10.58 6.14
CA ALA A 108 9.24 9.36 6.14
C ALA A 108 7.73 9.66 6.27
N LYS A 109 7.33 10.62 7.12
CA LYS A 109 5.92 11.03 7.22
C LYS A 109 5.41 11.66 5.93
N LEU A 110 6.19 12.55 5.32
CA LEU A 110 5.84 13.21 4.05
C LEU A 110 5.72 12.19 2.91
N MET A 111 6.66 11.24 2.83
CA MET A 111 6.62 10.15 1.85
C MET A 111 5.36 9.29 2.00
N HIS A 112 5.04 8.85 3.21
CA HIS A 112 3.83 8.07 3.45
C HIS A 112 2.56 8.87 3.14
N PHE A 113 2.52 10.15 3.51
CA PHE A 113 1.40 11.04 3.18
C PHE A 113 1.22 11.14 1.67
N ALA A 114 2.29 11.40 0.90
CA ALA A 114 2.24 11.48 -0.56
C ALA A 114 1.76 10.17 -1.19
N LEU A 115 2.23 9.01 -0.70
CA LEU A 115 1.76 7.70 -1.15
C LEU A 115 0.27 7.47 -0.83
N TYR A 116 -0.23 7.88 0.33
CA TYR A 116 -1.66 7.79 0.64
C TYR A 116 -2.49 8.70 -0.27
N VAL A 117 -2.04 9.94 -0.52
CA VAL A 117 -2.71 10.85 -1.47
C VAL A 117 -2.76 10.23 -2.86
N LEU A 118 -1.67 9.62 -3.32
CA LEU A 118 -1.62 8.92 -4.60
C LEU A 118 -2.60 7.73 -4.64
N MET A 119 -2.53 6.83 -3.66
CA MET A 119 -3.35 5.61 -3.63
C MET A 119 -4.85 5.87 -3.46
N ILE A 120 -5.24 7.01 -2.92
CA ILE A 120 -6.65 7.43 -2.80
C ILE A 120 -7.06 8.26 -4.01
N GLY A 121 -6.25 9.24 -4.38
CA GLY A 121 -6.57 10.20 -5.44
C GLY A 121 -6.62 9.57 -6.83
N MET A 122 -5.70 8.66 -7.14
CA MET A 122 -5.65 8.02 -8.46
C MET A 122 -6.90 7.19 -8.80
N PRO A 123 -7.38 6.28 -7.93
CA PRO A 123 -8.63 5.57 -8.20
C PRO A 123 -9.85 6.49 -8.29
N LEU A 124 -9.92 7.52 -7.45
CA LEU A 124 -11.00 8.50 -7.51
C LEU A 124 -10.97 9.31 -8.80
N ALA A 125 -9.78 9.72 -9.26
CA ALA A 125 -9.62 10.40 -10.55
C ALA A 125 -10.02 9.49 -11.72
N GLY A 126 -9.61 8.21 -11.72
CA GLY A 126 -10.04 7.24 -12.72
C GLY A 126 -11.55 7.00 -12.74
N TRP A 127 -12.19 6.95 -11.58
CA TRP A 127 -13.65 6.88 -11.45
C TRP A 127 -14.31 8.14 -12.02
N LEU A 128 -13.78 9.30 -11.70
CA LEU A 128 -14.25 10.60 -12.22
C LEU A 128 -14.14 10.66 -13.74
N ILE A 129 -13.02 10.19 -14.33
CA ILE A 129 -12.80 10.19 -15.78
C ILE A 129 -13.88 9.36 -16.47
N LEU A 130 -14.09 8.09 -16.06
CA LEU A 130 -15.10 7.24 -16.66
C LEU A 130 -16.51 7.84 -16.53
N SER A 131 -16.84 8.40 -15.36
CA SER A 131 -18.12 9.06 -15.12
C SER A 131 -18.32 10.28 -16.03
N ALA A 132 -17.32 11.15 -16.14
CA ALA A 132 -17.38 12.34 -16.97
C ALA A 132 -17.35 12.04 -18.48
N GLU A 133 -16.83 10.87 -18.89
CA GLU A 133 -16.92 10.34 -20.25
C GLU A 133 -18.27 9.68 -20.58
N GLY A 134 -19.18 9.54 -19.58
CA GLY A 134 -20.44 8.80 -19.74
C GLY A 134 -20.26 7.30 -19.91
N LYS A 135 -19.11 6.76 -19.50
CA LYS A 135 -18.79 5.32 -19.59
C LYS A 135 -19.19 4.59 -18.30
N PRO A 136 -19.56 3.29 -18.42
CA PRO A 136 -19.79 2.46 -17.24
C PRO A 136 -18.52 2.35 -16.40
N VAL A 137 -18.68 2.27 -15.07
CA VAL A 137 -17.58 2.09 -14.13
C VAL A 137 -17.58 0.66 -13.61
N PRO A 138 -16.83 -0.25 -14.26
CA PRO A 138 -16.90 -1.68 -13.97
C PRO A 138 -16.12 -2.02 -12.70
N PHE A 139 -16.69 -2.90 -11.87
CA PHE A 139 -16.04 -3.44 -10.69
C PHE A 139 -16.44 -4.89 -10.45
N PHE A 140 -15.71 -5.85 -11.01
CA PHE A 140 -15.91 -7.30 -10.86
C PHE A 140 -17.36 -7.79 -11.04
N GLY A 141 -17.97 -7.44 -12.17
CA GLY A 141 -19.35 -7.78 -12.49
C GLY A 141 -20.40 -6.84 -11.94
N LEU A 142 -20.02 -5.85 -11.15
CA LEU A 142 -20.85 -4.73 -10.74
C LEU A 142 -20.56 -3.51 -11.60
N GLU A 143 -21.53 -2.63 -11.69
CA GLU A 143 -21.36 -1.30 -12.26
C GLU A 143 -21.56 -0.26 -11.14
N LEU A 144 -20.50 0.52 -10.87
CA LEU A 144 -20.59 1.56 -9.85
C LEU A 144 -21.31 2.79 -10.40
N PRO A 145 -22.04 3.56 -9.54
CA PRO A 145 -22.73 4.75 -9.98
C PRO A 145 -21.74 5.81 -10.48
N ALA A 146 -22.14 6.58 -11.49
CA ALA A 146 -21.36 7.72 -11.94
C ALA A 146 -21.25 8.78 -10.82
N LEU A 147 -20.06 9.34 -10.65
CA LEU A 147 -19.82 10.44 -9.70
C LEU A 147 -20.37 11.77 -10.19
N VAL A 148 -20.36 11.96 -11.50
CA VAL A 148 -20.81 13.19 -12.19
C VAL A 148 -21.51 12.81 -13.50
N GLY A 149 -22.28 13.72 -14.06
CA GLY A 149 -22.80 13.60 -15.43
C GLY A 149 -21.72 13.80 -16.49
N GLU A 150 -22.06 13.49 -17.75
CA GLU A 150 -21.15 13.69 -18.88
C GLU A 150 -20.62 15.13 -18.96
N ASN A 151 -19.30 15.25 -19.01
CA ASN A 151 -18.60 16.52 -19.15
C ASN A 151 -17.19 16.26 -19.76
N LYS A 152 -17.06 16.47 -21.05
CA LYS A 152 -15.82 16.17 -21.80
C LYS A 152 -14.62 17.02 -21.36
N ASP A 153 -14.87 18.28 -20.96
CA ASP A 153 -13.78 19.14 -20.49
C ASP A 153 -13.25 18.68 -19.14
N LEU A 154 -14.17 18.30 -18.21
CA LEU A 154 -13.78 17.71 -16.94
C LEU A 154 -13.05 16.37 -17.11
N ALA A 155 -13.53 15.52 -18.02
CA ALA A 155 -12.87 14.24 -18.32
C ALA A 155 -11.43 14.45 -18.79
N LYS A 156 -11.21 15.40 -19.71
CA LYS A 156 -9.88 15.72 -20.24
C LYS A 156 -8.94 16.22 -19.15
N VAL A 157 -9.38 17.18 -18.32
CA VAL A 157 -8.55 17.71 -17.23
C VAL A 157 -8.23 16.63 -16.20
N ALA A 158 -9.21 15.80 -15.85
CA ALA A 158 -8.99 14.69 -14.91
C ALA A 158 -8.02 13.63 -15.47
N ASP A 159 -8.09 13.33 -16.76
CA ASP A 159 -7.18 12.40 -17.44
C ASP A 159 -5.73 12.93 -17.46
N GLU A 160 -5.53 14.19 -17.80
CA GLU A 160 -4.21 14.85 -17.77
C GLU A 160 -3.60 14.82 -16.34
N ILE A 161 -4.40 15.07 -15.32
CA ILE A 161 -3.97 14.98 -13.92
C ILE A 161 -3.64 13.53 -13.55
N HIS A 162 -4.50 12.58 -13.94
CA HIS A 162 -4.31 11.16 -13.65
C HIS A 162 -3.03 10.63 -14.31
N GLU A 163 -2.80 10.92 -15.56
CA GLU A 163 -1.59 10.52 -16.29
C GLU A 163 -0.33 11.11 -15.64
N THR A 164 -0.33 12.42 -15.38
CA THR A 164 0.80 13.11 -14.73
C THR A 164 1.07 12.54 -13.34
N ALA A 165 0.04 12.35 -12.52
CA ALA A 165 0.15 11.77 -11.19
C ALA A 165 0.61 10.30 -11.25
N GLY A 166 0.24 9.56 -12.29
CA GLY A 166 0.75 8.22 -12.56
C GLY A 166 2.27 8.20 -12.73
N VAL A 167 2.81 9.13 -13.53
CA VAL A 167 4.27 9.28 -13.70
C VAL A 167 4.95 9.65 -12.36
N VAL A 168 4.39 10.59 -11.62
CA VAL A 168 4.89 10.95 -10.27
C VAL A 168 4.88 9.74 -9.34
N GLY A 169 3.87 8.87 -9.48
CA GLY A 169 3.74 7.65 -8.69
C GLY A 169 4.91 6.68 -8.85
N TYR A 170 5.49 6.53 -10.06
CA TYR A 170 6.70 5.72 -10.26
C TYR A 170 7.86 6.21 -9.37
N TRP A 171 8.08 7.53 -9.36
CA TRP A 171 9.15 8.13 -8.55
C TRP A 171 8.90 8.00 -7.06
N LEU A 172 7.67 8.21 -6.59
CA LEU A 172 7.31 8.06 -5.18
C LEU A 172 7.49 6.61 -4.70
N ILE A 173 7.02 5.63 -5.47
CA ILE A 173 7.16 4.21 -5.13
C ILE A 173 8.63 3.81 -5.15
N GLY A 174 9.37 4.21 -6.19
CA GLY A 174 10.80 3.92 -6.33
C GLY A 174 11.62 4.54 -5.19
N LEU A 175 11.37 5.79 -4.85
CA LEU A 175 12.05 6.49 -3.75
C LEU A 175 11.70 5.88 -2.38
N HIS A 176 10.44 5.47 -2.17
CA HIS A 176 10.03 4.77 -0.96
C HIS A 176 10.79 3.43 -0.81
N ALA A 177 10.86 2.64 -1.88
CA ALA A 177 11.61 1.39 -1.86
C ALA A 177 13.12 1.62 -1.65
N ALA A 178 13.70 2.61 -2.34
CA ALA A 178 15.11 2.97 -2.17
C ALA A 178 15.42 3.44 -0.74
N ALA A 179 14.53 4.23 -0.12
CA ALA A 179 14.67 4.64 1.27
C ALA A 179 14.63 3.45 2.23
N ALA A 180 13.74 2.48 2.01
CA ALA A 180 13.70 1.26 2.83
C ALA A 180 14.99 0.43 2.73
N LEU A 181 15.56 0.33 1.51
CA LEU A 181 16.86 -0.34 1.29
C LEU A 181 18.02 0.44 1.91
N PHE A 182 18.02 1.76 1.82
CA PHE A 182 19.00 2.62 2.48
C PHE A 182 18.98 2.41 4.00
N HIS A 183 17.81 2.41 4.61
CA HIS A 183 17.66 2.15 6.04
C HIS A 183 18.16 0.76 6.42
N HIS A 184 17.95 -0.24 5.57
CA HIS A 184 18.38 -1.61 5.84
C HIS A 184 19.91 -1.81 5.72
N TYR A 185 20.51 -1.33 4.63
CA TYR A 185 21.93 -1.63 4.32
C TYR A 185 22.91 -0.59 4.84
N ILE A 186 22.50 0.70 4.88
CA ILE A 186 23.39 1.83 5.24
C ILE A 186 23.12 2.30 6.65
N ALA A 187 21.89 2.71 6.98
CA ALA A 187 21.52 3.11 8.33
C ALA A 187 21.49 1.92 9.32
N ARG A 188 21.31 0.70 8.80
CA ARG A 188 21.31 -0.57 9.54
C ARG A 188 20.29 -0.59 10.69
N ASP A 189 19.14 0.04 10.48
CA ASP A 189 18.03 0.01 11.40
C ASP A 189 17.02 -1.12 11.06
N ASN A 190 15.98 -1.24 11.87
CA ASN A 190 14.98 -2.28 11.72
C ASN A 190 13.80 -1.90 10.80
N THR A 191 13.86 -0.78 10.06
CA THR A 191 12.75 -0.26 9.25
C THR A 191 12.19 -1.30 8.29
N LEU A 192 13.03 -1.91 7.47
CA LEU A 192 12.60 -2.95 6.51
C LEU A 192 12.21 -4.24 7.24
N ARG A 193 13.01 -4.68 8.24
CA ARG A 193 12.78 -5.94 8.96
C ARG A 193 11.41 -6.01 9.62
N ARG A 194 10.88 -4.89 10.11
CA ARG A 194 9.54 -4.81 10.72
C ARG A 194 8.41 -5.12 9.74
N MET A 195 8.66 -4.98 8.42
CA MET A 195 7.69 -5.19 7.35
C MET A 195 7.94 -6.48 6.55
N LEU A 196 9.00 -7.24 6.88
CA LEU A 196 9.24 -8.54 6.23
C LEU A 196 8.40 -9.63 6.89
N PRO A 197 7.86 -10.59 6.09
CA PRO A 197 7.10 -11.73 6.60
C PRO A 197 8.00 -12.82 7.22
N LEU A 198 9.20 -12.46 7.70
CA LEU A 198 10.14 -13.40 8.29
C LEU A 198 9.61 -13.94 9.63
N ARG A 199 9.63 -15.25 9.77
CA ARG A 199 9.51 -15.95 11.06
C ARG A 199 10.90 -15.90 11.71
N ASP A 200 10.96 -15.43 12.96
CA ASP A 200 12.13 -15.62 13.82
C ASP A 200 12.28 -17.09 14.17
#